data_89d8740f83f8d9b0fa3de215e6fe3ded
#
_entry.id   89d8740f83f8d9b0fa3de215e6fe3ded
#
_cell.length_a   1.000
_cell.length_b   1.000
_cell.length_c   1.000
_cell.angle_alpha   90.00
_cell.angle_beta   90.00
_cell.angle_gamma   90.00
#
_symmetry.space_group_name_H-M   'P 1'
#
loop_
_entity.id
_entity.type
_entity.pdbx_description
1 polymer ?
#
loop_
_entity_poly.entity_id
_entity_poly.type
_entity_poly.pdbx_seq_one_letter_code
_entity_poly.pdbx_strand_id
1 'polypeptide(L)'
;MDTLLAPIEGATHQELGGITVDSIQAANGRVKRLVYPPGFRWSTHLKPLVSTALCMHAHVGFLARGHIQGAYADGCTFQFMAPQVVVVEPGHDAWVVGEIVSGRGKVDVYPA
;
A
#
# COMPACT_ATOMS: atom_id res chain seq x y z
N MET A 1 -13.93 -11.73 14.15
CA MET A 1 -12.77 -11.76 13.24
C MET A 1 -12.89 -10.65 12.21
N ASP A 2 -11.82 -9.93 11.97
CA ASP A 2 -11.79 -8.91 10.92
C ASP A 2 -11.51 -9.58 9.58
N THR A 3 -12.54 -9.69 8.75
CA THR A 3 -12.44 -10.37 7.45
C THR A 3 -11.47 -9.66 6.49
N LEU A 4 -11.24 -8.36 6.68
CA LEU A 4 -10.32 -7.61 5.86
C LEU A 4 -8.87 -8.05 6.07
N LEU A 5 -8.55 -8.53 7.25
CA LEU A 5 -7.21 -9.00 7.63
C LEU A 5 -7.09 -10.52 7.67
N ALA A 6 -8.17 -11.24 7.38
CA ALA A 6 -8.16 -12.70 7.40
C ALA A 6 -7.19 -13.26 6.35
N PRO A 7 -6.57 -14.43 6.59
CA PRO A 7 -5.71 -15.04 5.60
C PRO A 7 -6.44 -15.27 4.28
N ILE A 8 -5.74 -15.05 3.17
CA ILE A 8 -6.27 -15.28 1.83
C ILE A 8 -5.76 -16.65 1.36
N GLU A 9 -6.68 -17.55 1.08
CA GLU A 9 -6.33 -18.88 0.59
C GLU A 9 -5.58 -18.78 -0.74
N GLY A 10 -4.47 -19.51 -0.84
CA GLY A 10 -3.65 -19.54 -2.05
C GLY A 10 -2.73 -18.34 -2.23
N ALA A 11 -2.73 -17.39 -1.31
CA ALA A 11 -1.86 -16.21 -1.41
C ALA A 11 -0.46 -16.49 -0.92
N THR A 12 0.52 -15.84 -1.54
CA THR A 12 1.88 -15.77 -1.04
C THR A 12 1.95 -14.61 -0.05
N HIS A 13 2.46 -14.87 1.14
CA HIS A 13 2.55 -13.90 2.22
C HIS A 13 3.99 -13.43 2.40
N GLN A 14 4.19 -12.11 2.45
CA GLN A 14 5.51 -11.49 2.67
C GLN A 14 5.38 -10.33 3.63
N GLU A 15 6.49 -9.99 4.27
CA GLU A 15 6.61 -8.77 5.05
C GLU A 15 7.79 -7.97 4.52
N LEU A 16 7.61 -6.67 4.36
CA LEU A 16 8.64 -5.79 3.80
C LEU A 16 8.51 -4.41 4.43
N GLY A 17 9.53 -3.98 5.18
CA GLY A 17 9.55 -2.66 5.80
C GLY A 17 8.36 -2.39 6.73
N GLY A 18 7.84 -3.43 7.38
CA GLY A 18 6.66 -3.33 8.23
C GLY A 18 5.34 -3.51 7.50
N ILE A 19 5.34 -3.52 6.16
CA ILE A 19 4.14 -3.79 5.37
C ILE A 19 3.95 -5.29 5.25
N THR A 20 2.71 -5.73 5.41
CA THR A 20 2.30 -7.10 5.09
C THR A 20 1.76 -7.13 3.68
N VAL A 21 2.28 -8.03 2.85
CA VAL A 21 1.87 -8.18 1.45
C VAL A 21 1.38 -9.59 1.22
N ASP A 22 0.13 -9.72 0.82
CA ASP A 22 -0.47 -10.98 0.40
C ASP A 22 -0.79 -10.90 -1.09
N SER A 23 -0.23 -11.81 -1.88
CA SER A 23 -0.36 -11.83 -3.33
C SER A 23 -1.02 -13.11 -3.80
N ILE A 24 -1.98 -12.99 -4.69
CA ILE A 24 -2.60 -14.14 -5.35
C ILE A 24 -2.59 -13.92 -6.87
N GLN A 25 -2.18 -14.96 -7.60
CA GLN A 25 -2.21 -14.97 -9.06
C GLN A 25 -3.64 -15.22 -9.52
N ALA A 26 -4.13 -14.39 -10.44
CA ALA A 26 -5.48 -14.52 -10.97
C ALA A 26 -5.47 -14.19 -12.47
N ALA A 27 -5.75 -15.20 -13.30
CA ALA A 27 -5.73 -15.05 -14.77
C ALA A 27 -4.41 -14.44 -15.26
N ASN A 28 -4.46 -13.31 -15.97
CA ASN A 28 -3.27 -12.63 -16.50
C ASN A 28 -2.71 -11.58 -15.54
N GLY A 29 -3.22 -11.52 -14.34
CA GLY A 29 -2.81 -10.54 -13.37
C GLY A 29 -2.62 -11.13 -12.00
N ARG A 30 -2.47 -10.25 -11.04
CA ARG A 30 -2.40 -10.64 -9.63
C ARG A 30 -3.13 -9.62 -8.79
N VAL A 31 -3.62 -10.09 -7.65
CA VAL A 31 -4.24 -9.24 -6.65
C VAL A 31 -3.33 -9.21 -5.43
N LYS A 32 -3.05 -8.04 -4.92
CA LYS A 32 -2.28 -7.86 -3.69
C LYS A 32 -3.11 -7.15 -2.65
N ARG A 33 -3.01 -7.63 -1.42
CA ARG A 33 -3.48 -6.91 -0.26
C ARG A 33 -2.25 -6.40 0.50
N LEU A 34 -2.18 -5.09 0.69
CA LEU A 34 -1.11 -4.46 1.47
C LEU A 34 -1.70 -3.91 2.76
N VAL A 35 -1.07 -4.24 3.87
CA VAL A 35 -1.45 -3.73 5.18
C VAL A 35 -0.28 -2.93 5.72
N TYR A 36 -0.53 -1.64 5.94
CA TYR A 36 0.49 -0.70 6.42
C TYR A 36 0.33 -0.50 7.91
N PRO A 37 1.44 -0.55 8.67
CA PRO A 37 1.37 -0.28 10.10
C PRO A 37 1.11 1.21 10.38
N PRO A 38 0.59 1.55 11.55
CA PRO A 38 0.54 2.94 11.99
C PRO A 38 1.94 3.56 11.96
N GLY A 39 2.02 4.83 11.56
CA GLY A 39 3.30 5.52 11.49
C GLY A 39 4.18 5.16 10.30
N PHE A 40 3.68 4.33 9.40
CA PHE A 40 4.43 3.97 8.19
C PHE A 40 4.71 5.21 7.35
N ARG A 41 5.95 5.31 6.85
CA ARG A 41 6.36 6.28 5.83
C ARG A 41 7.33 5.59 4.87
N TRP A 42 7.05 5.69 3.58
CA TRP A 42 7.86 5.01 2.56
C TRP A 42 9.33 5.41 2.64
N SER A 43 9.61 6.70 2.77
CA SER A 43 11.00 7.21 2.80
C SER A 43 11.78 6.74 4.03
N THR A 44 11.09 6.36 5.11
CA THR A 44 11.72 5.84 6.32
C THR A 44 11.86 4.32 6.28
N HIS A 45 10.82 3.63 5.86
CA HIS A 45 10.71 2.17 6.06
C HIS A 45 11.06 1.35 4.83
N LEU A 46 10.82 1.86 3.62
CA LEU A 46 11.10 1.14 2.38
C LEU A 46 12.28 1.70 1.61
N LYS A 47 12.50 3.00 1.62
CA LYS A 47 13.61 3.62 0.89
C LYS A 47 14.96 2.99 1.18
N PRO A 48 15.29 2.63 2.43
CA PRO A 48 16.57 1.96 2.70
C PRO A 48 16.72 0.59 2.06
N LEU A 49 15.62 -0.02 1.64
CA LEU A 49 15.59 -1.36 1.03
C LEU A 49 15.62 -1.32 -0.49
N VAL A 50 15.53 -0.13 -1.07
CA VAL A 50 15.48 0.07 -2.53
C VAL A 50 16.48 1.15 -2.92
N SER A 51 16.75 1.25 -4.23
CA SER A 51 17.80 2.14 -4.73
C SER A 51 17.27 3.43 -5.34
N THR A 52 16.01 3.77 -5.11
CA THR A 52 15.40 5.00 -5.63
C THR A 52 15.14 6.00 -4.52
N ALA A 53 15.16 7.30 -4.87
CA ALA A 53 14.87 8.36 -3.91
C ALA A 53 13.39 8.45 -3.54
N LEU A 54 12.52 8.05 -4.46
CA LEU A 54 11.06 8.02 -4.29
C LEU A 54 10.52 6.68 -4.71
N CYS A 55 9.28 6.38 -4.30
CA CYS A 55 8.60 5.17 -4.73
C CYS A 55 8.26 5.28 -6.22
N MET A 56 8.82 4.41 -7.03
CA MET A 56 8.61 4.39 -8.47
C MET A 56 7.54 3.40 -8.89
N HIS A 57 6.72 2.95 -7.96
CA HIS A 57 5.63 2.01 -8.18
C HIS A 57 4.32 2.76 -8.35
N ALA A 58 3.60 2.49 -9.44
CA ALA A 58 2.24 2.99 -9.56
C ALA A 58 1.31 2.16 -8.68
N HIS A 59 0.36 2.81 -8.04
CA HIS A 59 -0.65 2.14 -7.23
C HIS A 59 -2.03 2.41 -7.82
N VAL A 60 -2.68 1.35 -8.27
CA VAL A 60 -4.05 1.40 -8.75
C VAL A 60 -4.83 0.35 -7.98
N GLY A 61 -5.78 0.78 -7.18
CA GLY A 61 -6.49 -0.17 -6.34
C GLY A 61 -7.56 0.48 -5.49
N PHE A 62 -7.79 -0.12 -4.34
CA PHE A 62 -8.85 0.30 -3.44
C PHE A 62 -8.33 0.37 -2.00
N LEU A 63 -8.49 1.52 -1.37
CA LEU A 63 -8.17 1.69 0.04
C LEU A 63 -9.39 1.28 0.85
N ALA A 64 -9.31 0.12 1.49
CA ALA A 64 -10.44 -0.45 2.22
C ALA A 64 -10.54 0.11 3.64
N ARG A 65 -9.42 0.57 4.22
CA ARG A 65 -9.38 1.08 5.59
C ARG A 65 -8.24 2.07 5.74
N GLY A 66 -8.49 3.14 6.45
CA GLY A 66 -7.47 4.07 6.90
C GLY A 66 -7.35 5.33 6.06
N HIS A 67 -6.23 6.00 6.23
CA HIS A 67 -5.97 7.29 5.61
C HIS A 67 -4.50 7.34 5.21
N ILE A 68 -4.24 7.63 3.94
CA ILE A 68 -2.89 7.74 3.38
C ILE A 68 -2.72 9.13 2.77
N GLN A 69 -1.57 9.72 3.00
CA GLN A 69 -1.13 10.95 2.34
C GLN A 69 0.19 10.71 1.64
N GLY A 70 0.50 11.54 0.67
CA GLY A 70 1.77 11.49 0.00
C GLY A 70 2.11 12.77 -0.73
N ALA A 71 3.30 12.76 -1.34
CA ALA A 71 3.80 13.90 -2.10
C ALA A 71 4.63 13.41 -3.28
N TYR A 72 4.46 14.09 -4.41
CA TYR A 72 5.29 13.88 -5.60
C TYR A 72 6.54 14.77 -5.56
N ALA A 73 7.49 14.47 -6.43
CA ALA A 73 8.74 15.21 -6.52
C ALA A 73 8.56 16.71 -6.81
N ASP A 74 7.50 17.09 -7.51
CA ASP A 74 7.19 18.47 -7.84
C ASP A 74 6.48 19.24 -6.71
N GLY A 75 6.25 18.59 -5.57
CA GLY A 75 5.58 19.17 -4.41
C GLY A 75 4.07 18.99 -4.39
N CYS A 76 3.46 18.46 -5.46
CA CYS A 76 2.04 18.13 -5.43
C CYS A 76 1.77 17.05 -4.40
N THR A 77 0.71 17.22 -3.62
CA THR A 77 0.34 16.27 -2.57
C THR A 77 -0.94 15.54 -2.94
N PHE A 78 -1.16 14.40 -2.30
CA PHE A 78 -2.39 13.63 -2.44
C PHE A 78 -2.81 13.05 -1.10
N GLN A 79 -4.08 12.73 -0.99
CA GLN A 79 -4.57 11.97 0.16
C GLN A 79 -5.77 11.12 -0.26
N PHE A 80 -5.89 9.98 0.38
CA PHE A 80 -7.01 9.07 0.19
C PHE A 80 -7.52 8.62 1.55
N MET A 81 -8.84 8.66 1.71
CA MET A 81 -9.52 8.20 2.93
C MET A 81 -10.44 7.06 2.57
N ALA A 82 -10.33 5.96 3.28
CA ALA A 82 -11.16 4.77 3.02
C ALA A 82 -12.64 5.03 3.29
N PRO A 83 -13.54 4.39 2.54
CA PRO A 83 -13.28 3.57 1.36
C PRO A 83 -13.14 4.43 0.10
N GLN A 84 -12.11 4.19 -0.68
CA GLN A 84 -11.84 5.03 -1.86
C GLN A 84 -10.99 4.30 -2.88
N VAL A 85 -11.30 4.48 -4.17
CA VAL A 85 -10.42 4.06 -5.26
C VAL A 85 -9.17 4.92 -5.22
N VAL A 86 -8.01 4.29 -5.37
CA VAL A 86 -6.71 4.92 -5.27
C VAL A 86 -5.98 4.85 -6.60
N VAL A 87 -5.47 5.98 -7.06
CA VAL A 87 -4.57 6.05 -8.19
C VAL A 87 -3.39 6.92 -7.79
N VAL A 88 -2.19 6.32 -7.74
CA VAL A 88 -0.96 7.03 -7.39
C VAL A 88 0.07 6.73 -8.45
N GLU A 89 0.62 7.79 -9.04
CA GLU A 89 1.65 7.69 -10.08
C GLU A 89 3.02 7.39 -9.47
N PRO A 90 3.96 6.84 -10.26
CA PRO A 90 5.35 6.71 -9.81
C PRO A 90 5.99 8.05 -9.43
N GLY A 91 6.98 8.01 -8.56
CA GLY A 91 7.71 9.20 -8.14
C GLY A 91 7.11 9.92 -6.94
N HIS A 92 6.72 9.16 -5.92
CA HIS A 92 6.08 9.69 -4.73
C HIS A 92 6.71 9.17 -3.44
N ASP A 93 6.52 9.92 -2.36
CA ASP A 93 6.61 9.45 -0.98
C ASP A 93 5.19 9.30 -0.44
N ALA A 94 4.96 8.43 0.50
CA ALA A 94 3.64 8.23 1.10
C ALA A 94 3.77 7.83 2.56
N TRP A 95 2.75 8.18 3.34
CA TRP A 95 2.72 7.86 4.77
C TRP A 95 1.30 7.66 5.26
N VAL A 96 1.19 6.88 6.31
CA VAL A 96 -0.07 6.61 6.99
C VAL A 96 -0.37 7.74 7.97
N VAL A 97 -1.60 8.24 7.95
CA VAL A 97 -2.05 9.31 8.84
C VAL A 97 -2.79 8.70 10.03
N GLY A 98 -2.47 9.21 11.22
CA GLY A 98 -3.16 8.83 12.45
C GLY A 98 -2.51 7.65 13.15
N GLU A 99 -2.99 7.41 14.37
CA GLU A 99 -2.44 6.40 15.29
C GLU A 99 -3.36 5.20 15.43
N ILE A 100 -4.24 4.97 14.47
CA ILE A 100 -5.19 3.87 14.54
C ILE A 100 -4.42 2.55 14.52
N VAL A 101 -4.66 1.73 15.52
CA VAL A 101 -3.95 0.47 15.72
C VAL A 101 -4.38 -0.59 14.71
N SER A 102 -5.63 -0.57 14.28
CA SER A 102 -6.10 -1.53 13.29
C SER A 102 -5.41 -1.30 11.96
N GLY A 103 -4.99 -2.37 11.31
CA GLY A 103 -4.28 -2.31 10.04
C GLY A 103 -5.02 -1.52 8.98
N ARG A 104 -4.26 -0.95 8.09
CA ARG A 104 -4.78 -0.28 6.91
C ARG A 104 -4.56 -1.18 5.72
N GLY A 105 -5.62 -1.36 4.96
CA GLY A 105 -5.58 -2.28 3.86
C GLY A 105 -5.82 -1.57 2.54
N LYS A 106 -5.03 -1.95 1.55
CA LYS A 106 -5.21 -1.53 0.17
C LYS A 106 -5.15 -2.77 -0.69
N VAL A 107 -6.06 -2.89 -1.64
CA VAL A 107 -6.05 -3.97 -2.61
C VAL A 107 -5.62 -3.38 -3.94
N ASP A 108 -4.50 -3.85 -4.45
CA ASP A 108 -3.96 -3.44 -5.75
C ASP A 108 -4.14 -4.57 -6.75
N VAL A 109 -4.51 -4.21 -7.96
CA VAL A 109 -4.63 -5.16 -9.07
C VAL A 109 -3.57 -4.81 -10.10
N TYR A 110 -2.76 -5.80 -10.44
CA TYR A 110 -1.69 -5.62 -11.42
C TYR A 110 -1.90 -6.56 -12.59
N PRO A 111 -1.76 -6.10 -13.84
CA PRO A 111 -1.69 -7.01 -14.98
C PRO A 111 -0.43 -7.86 -14.91
N ALA A 112 -0.53 -9.05 -15.41
CA ALA A 112 0.59 -9.98 -15.42
C ALA A 112 1.70 -9.49 -16.36
#